data_3ad72dc1aaa3f89724271c3386e8fd9f
#
_entry.id   3ad72dc1aaa3f89724271c3386e8fd9f
#
_cell.length_a   1.000
_cell.length_b   1.000
_cell.length_c   1.000
_cell.angle_alpha   90.00
_cell.angle_beta   90.00
_cell.angle_gamma   90.00
#
_symmetry.space_group_name_H-M   'P 1'
#
loop_
_entity.id
_entity.type
_entity.pdbx_description
1 polymer ?
#
loop_
_entity_poly.entity_id
_entity_poly.type
_entity_poly.pdbx_seq_one_letter_code
_entity_poly.pdbx_strand_id
1 'polypeptide(L)'
;MFTSLEQDSGQAPGPGSGTGPETGHGLRNQVAEAARVLARLGLVTAFGHVSARAGGAMLITPAADLAAVTADRVVEVPLGTREGSLPPGAPAEAWAHLALYQARPDAAAIARAQPPGAFAAAAAVSVMVPLHGQAAWLGESVPVYDDAALLRSAEQAGRAARCLPGGEALLLRGNGALTLGATPGLAVARMWLLAAACDVYLKALAASGANPVTALSAGEIASWRAVSGELLPRLWEHLRRRPGAGQTPSGLRPSEAGAGEVEG
;
A
#
# COMPACT_ATOMS: atom_id res chain seq x y z
N MET A 1 63.23 11.60 -18.63
CA MET A 1 62.30 10.76 -19.41
C MET A 1 61.09 10.53 -18.52
N PHE A 2 60.09 11.42 -18.60
CA PHE A 2 58.83 11.32 -17.82
C PHE A 2 57.73 11.02 -18.80
N THR A 3 57.10 9.86 -18.62
CA THR A 3 55.96 9.41 -19.42
C THR A 3 54.70 9.86 -18.73
N SER A 4 53.89 10.66 -19.39
CA SER A 4 52.57 11.12 -18.97
C SER A 4 51.59 9.95 -18.97
N LEU A 5 50.85 9.79 -17.84
CA LEU A 5 49.66 8.96 -17.75
C LEU A 5 48.45 9.82 -18.05
N GLU A 6 47.74 9.49 -19.12
CA GLU A 6 46.45 10.07 -19.47
C GLU A 6 45.40 9.60 -18.45
N GLN A 7 44.69 10.57 -17.89
CA GLN A 7 43.51 10.32 -17.07
C GLN A 7 42.29 10.14 -17.97
N ASP A 8 41.77 8.92 -17.99
CA ASP A 8 40.50 8.59 -18.61
C ASP A 8 39.35 9.09 -17.66
N SER A 9 38.67 10.15 -18.10
CA SER A 9 37.50 10.69 -17.40
C SER A 9 36.26 9.91 -17.76
N GLY A 10 35.99 8.82 -17.04
CA GLY A 10 34.74 8.06 -17.09
C GLY A 10 33.54 8.92 -16.70
N GLN A 11 32.79 9.35 -17.69
CA GLN A 11 31.52 10.08 -17.53
C GLN A 11 30.45 9.16 -17.00
N ALA A 12 29.94 9.43 -15.80
CA ALA A 12 28.81 8.73 -15.22
C ALA A 12 27.55 8.89 -16.10
N PRO A 13 26.76 7.84 -16.32
CA PRO A 13 25.50 7.97 -17.06
C PRO A 13 24.50 8.81 -16.27
N GLY A 14 24.03 9.89 -16.87
CA GLY A 14 22.97 10.73 -16.34
C GLY A 14 21.62 9.98 -16.25
N PRO A 15 20.68 10.43 -15.39
CA PRO A 15 19.39 9.77 -15.24
C PRO A 15 18.58 9.88 -16.54
N GLY A 16 18.41 8.74 -17.23
CA GLY A 16 17.65 8.64 -18.45
C GLY A 16 16.18 9.00 -18.24
N SER A 17 15.73 10.07 -18.85
CA SER A 17 14.33 10.48 -18.98
C SER A 17 13.63 9.60 -20.02
N GLY A 18 13.23 8.39 -19.60
CA GLY A 18 12.49 7.45 -20.43
C GLY A 18 10.99 7.51 -20.17
N THR A 19 10.31 8.53 -20.68
CA THR A 19 8.83 8.56 -20.78
C THR A 19 8.40 8.12 -22.19
N GLY A 20 8.65 6.84 -22.52
CA GLY A 20 8.20 6.23 -23.76
C GLY A 20 6.93 5.37 -23.54
N PRO A 21 6.19 5.04 -24.61
CA PRO A 21 4.96 4.22 -24.53
C PRO A 21 5.16 2.85 -23.88
N GLU A 22 6.34 2.25 -23.95
CA GLU A 22 6.68 0.98 -23.29
C GLU A 22 6.71 1.09 -21.76
N THR A 23 7.18 2.21 -21.20
CA THR A 23 7.19 2.48 -19.75
C THR A 23 5.77 2.66 -19.21
N GLY A 24 4.88 3.32 -19.95
CA GLY A 24 3.47 3.50 -19.57
C GLY A 24 2.69 2.19 -19.54
N HIS A 25 2.92 1.29 -20.50
CA HIS A 25 2.27 -0.03 -20.52
C HIS A 25 2.76 -0.91 -19.38
N GLY A 26 4.04 -0.92 -19.08
CA GLY A 26 4.63 -1.63 -17.95
C GLY A 26 4.04 -1.17 -16.61
N LEU A 27 3.86 0.13 -16.42
CA LEU A 27 3.29 0.69 -15.18
C LEU A 27 1.79 0.37 -15.03
N ARG A 28 1.00 0.37 -16.12
CA ARG A 28 -0.40 -0.08 -16.13
C ARG A 28 -0.52 -1.55 -15.70
N ASN A 29 0.37 -2.41 -16.17
CA ASN A 29 0.42 -3.81 -15.75
C ASN A 29 0.73 -3.95 -14.26
N GLN A 30 1.66 -3.16 -13.72
CA GLN A 30 1.98 -3.16 -12.29
C GLN A 30 0.80 -2.70 -11.43
N VAL A 31 0.07 -1.65 -11.84
CA VAL A 31 -1.15 -1.18 -11.15
C VAL A 31 -2.22 -2.27 -11.15
N ALA A 32 -2.48 -2.89 -12.30
CA ALA A 32 -3.48 -3.94 -12.42
C ALA A 32 -3.09 -5.21 -11.63
N GLU A 33 -1.82 -5.63 -11.66
CA GLU A 33 -1.32 -6.75 -10.86
C GLU A 33 -1.49 -6.46 -9.36
N ALA A 34 -1.04 -5.31 -8.89
CA ALA A 34 -1.12 -4.92 -7.49
C ALA A 34 -2.58 -4.87 -7.00
N ALA A 35 -3.51 -4.39 -7.83
CA ALA A 35 -4.94 -4.38 -7.54
C ALA A 35 -5.51 -5.79 -7.35
N ARG A 36 -5.19 -6.71 -8.26
CA ARG A 36 -5.62 -8.12 -8.15
C ARG A 36 -5.03 -8.80 -6.92
N VAL A 37 -3.77 -8.51 -6.58
CA VAL A 37 -3.15 -9.02 -5.34
C VAL A 37 -3.87 -8.47 -4.11
N LEU A 38 -4.17 -7.16 -4.08
CA LEU A 38 -4.90 -6.52 -2.98
C LEU A 38 -6.27 -7.18 -2.74
N ALA A 39 -7.01 -7.47 -3.82
CA ALA A 39 -8.29 -8.20 -3.76
C ALA A 39 -8.10 -9.64 -3.26
N ARG A 40 -7.13 -10.36 -3.82
CA ARG A 40 -6.84 -11.76 -3.46
C ARG A 40 -6.42 -11.92 -1.99
N LEU A 41 -5.77 -10.91 -1.42
CA LEU A 41 -5.39 -10.88 -0.01
C LEU A 41 -6.59 -10.62 0.93
N GLY A 42 -7.79 -10.35 0.39
CA GLY A 42 -8.97 -10.05 1.18
C GLY A 42 -8.93 -8.69 1.88
N LEU A 43 -8.09 -7.78 1.40
CA LEU A 43 -7.96 -6.44 1.98
C LEU A 43 -9.01 -5.45 1.46
N VAL A 44 -9.72 -5.84 0.41
CA VAL A 44 -10.86 -5.13 -0.15
C VAL A 44 -12.00 -6.11 -0.40
N THR A 45 -13.24 -5.59 -0.39
CA THR A 45 -14.43 -6.29 -0.87
C THR A 45 -14.73 -5.84 -2.31
N ALA A 46 -15.62 -4.89 -2.48
CA ALA A 46 -15.95 -4.27 -3.79
C ALA A 46 -15.28 -2.91 -3.98
N PHE A 47 -14.65 -2.36 -2.94
CA PHE A 47 -14.14 -1.00 -2.91
C PHE A 47 -12.66 -0.97 -2.54
N GLY A 48 -11.86 -0.32 -3.35
CA GLY A 48 -10.44 -0.14 -3.15
C GLY A 48 -9.81 0.40 -4.41
N HIS A 49 -8.61 0.97 -4.30
CA HIS A 49 -7.90 1.54 -5.44
C HIS A 49 -6.41 1.31 -5.31
N VAL A 50 -5.75 1.17 -6.46
CA VAL A 50 -4.30 1.24 -6.56
C VAL A 50 -3.96 2.25 -7.64
N SER A 51 -2.99 3.10 -7.38
CA SER A 51 -2.49 4.05 -8.37
C SER A 51 -0.97 4.12 -8.39
N ALA A 52 -0.44 4.67 -9.49
CA ALA A 52 0.97 4.99 -9.64
C ALA A 52 1.14 6.36 -10.31
N ARG A 53 2.15 7.12 -9.92
CA ARG A 53 2.54 8.37 -10.56
C ARG A 53 3.17 8.08 -11.91
N ALA A 54 2.73 8.78 -12.95
CA ALA A 54 3.22 8.69 -14.32
C ALA A 54 3.51 10.11 -14.85
N GLY A 55 4.67 10.67 -14.48
CA GLY A 55 5.00 12.06 -14.82
C GLY A 55 3.99 13.07 -14.24
N GLY A 56 3.34 13.85 -15.09
CA GLY A 56 2.31 14.82 -14.73
C GLY A 56 0.90 14.24 -14.51
N ALA A 57 0.76 12.91 -14.51
CA ALA A 57 -0.51 12.20 -14.30
C ALA A 57 -0.36 11.09 -13.25
N MET A 58 -1.44 10.48 -12.85
CA MET A 58 -1.48 9.19 -12.18
C MET A 58 -2.23 8.18 -13.03
N LEU A 59 -1.81 6.94 -12.97
CA LEU A 59 -2.53 5.76 -13.45
C LEU A 59 -3.28 5.16 -12.27
N ILE A 60 -4.60 5.02 -12.35
CA ILE A 60 -5.42 4.52 -11.25
C ILE A 60 -6.36 3.41 -11.73
N THR A 61 -6.64 2.45 -10.89
CA THR A 61 -7.67 1.43 -11.15
C THR A 61 -9.03 2.07 -11.40
N PRO A 62 -9.85 1.52 -12.30
CA PRO A 62 -11.21 2.03 -12.53
C PRO A 62 -12.11 1.78 -11.31
N ALA A 63 -13.30 2.41 -11.30
CA ALA A 63 -14.38 2.10 -10.36
C ALA A 63 -15.00 0.73 -10.71
N ALA A 64 -14.29 -0.36 -10.42
CA ALA A 64 -14.69 -1.73 -10.75
C ALA A 64 -14.11 -2.72 -9.72
N ASP A 65 -14.53 -3.99 -9.83
CA ASP A 65 -13.93 -5.06 -9.03
C ASP A 65 -12.43 -5.21 -9.31
N LEU A 66 -11.62 -5.05 -8.27
CA LEU A 66 -10.16 -5.10 -8.38
C LEU A 66 -9.65 -6.49 -8.77
N ALA A 67 -10.39 -7.56 -8.49
CA ALA A 67 -10.00 -8.93 -8.86
C ALA A 67 -9.97 -9.12 -10.39
N ALA A 68 -10.75 -8.32 -11.13
CA ALA A 68 -10.90 -8.42 -12.58
C ALA A 68 -10.22 -7.28 -13.36
N VAL A 69 -9.44 -6.41 -12.69
CA VAL A 69 -8.80 -5.27 -13.36
C VAL A 69 -7.68 -5.74 -14.29
N THR A 70 -7.72 -5.24 -15.53
CA THR A 70 -6.68 -5.42 -16.55
C THR A 70 -5.97 -4.10 -16.87
N ALA A 71 -4.79 -4.15 -17.46
CA ALA A 71 -3.97 -2.97 -17.72
C ALA A 71 -4.63 -1.94 -18.66
N ASP A 72 -5.39 -2.40 -19.63
CA ASP A 72 -6.14 -1.56 -20.58
C ASP A 72 -7.27 -0.77 -19.91
N ARG A 73 -7.79 -1.26 -18.78
CA ARG A 73 -8.83 -0.59 -18.00
C ARG A 73 -8.31 0.43 -17.00
N VAL A 74 -7.00 0.48 -16.76
CA VAL A 74 -6.39 1.48 -15.88
C VAL A 74 -6.58 2.88 -16.46
N VAL A 75 -7.11 3.79 -15.65
CA VAL A 75 -7.47 5.16 -16.06
C VAL A 75 -6.30 6.09 -15.80
N GLU A 76 -6.03 6.98 -16.74
CA GLU A 76 -5.05 8.06 -16.56
C GLU A 76 -5.77 9.33 -16.11
N VAL A 77 -5.27 9.94 -15.02
CA VAL A 77 -5.82 11.16 -14.43
C VAL A 77 -4.70 12.19 -14.28
N PRO A 78 -4.75 13.34 -14.96
CA PRO A 78 -3.75 14.40 -14.78
C PRO A 78 -3.69 14.87 -13.31
N LEU A 79 -2.49 15.08 -12.75
CA LEU A 79 -2.34 15.54 -11.37
C LEU A 79 -2.89 16.95 -11.13
N GLY A 80 -3.04 17.76 -12.18
CA GLY A 80 -3.67 19.06 -12.15
C GLY A 80 -5.19 19.04 -12.39
N THR A 81 -5.85 17.88 -12.34
CA THR A 81 -7.31 17.76 -12.52
C THR A 81 -8.06 18.67 -11.57
N ARG A 82 -9.03 19.43 -12.12
CA ARG A 82 -9.89 20.33 -11.34
C ARG A 82 -11.15 19.59 -10.87
N GLU A 83 -11.76 20.08 -9.80
CA GLU A 83 -13.00 19.52 -9.29
C GLU A 83 -14.09 19.47 -10.38
N GLY A 84 -14.84 18.37 -10.43
CA GLY A 84 -15.85 18.12 -11.46
C GLY A 84 -15.31 17.59 -12.79
N SER A 85 -13.99 17.43 -12.98
CA SER A 85 -13.38 17.03 -14.26
C SER A 85 -12.59 15.71 -14.22
N LEU A 86 -12.97 14.78 -13.32
CA LEU A 86 -12.39 13.43 -13.36
C LEU A 86 -12.73 12.74 -14.69
N PRO A 87 -11.76 12.06 -15.32
CA PRO A 87 -12.00 11.30 -16.53
C PRO A 87 -13.04 10.19 -16.32
N PRO A 88 -13.79 9.82 -17.39
CA PRO A 88 -14.72 8.70 -17.35
C PRO A 88 -14.02 7.41 -16.88
N GLY A 89 -14.68 6.67 -15.99
CA GLY A 89 -14.15 5.43 -15.41
C GLY A 89 -13.23 5.62 -14.19
N ALA A 90 -12.75 6.82 -13.91
CA ALA A 90 -12.02 7.10 -12.68
C ALA A 90 -12.96 6.96 -11.46
N PRO A 91 -12.49 6.36 -10.35
CA PRO A 91 -13.28 6.32 -9.12
C PRO A 91 -13.46 7.74 -8.55
N ALA A 92 -14.62 8.00 -7.94
CA ALA A 92 -14.87 9.30 -7.31
C ALA A 92 -13.86 9.62 -6.20
N GLU A 93 -13.33 8.61 -5.53
CA GLU A 93 -12.28 8.72 -4.50
C GLU A 93 -10.86 8.89 -5.09
N ALA A 94 -10.70 9.05 -6.41
CA ALA A 94 -9.43 9.45 -7.04
C ALA A 94 -8.86 10.75 -6.45
N TRP A 95 -9.73 11.60 -5.89
CA TRP A 95 -9.33 12.81 -5.16
C TRP A 95 -8.38 12.53 -4.01
N ALA A 96 -8.56 11.42 -3.27
CA ALA A 96 -7.65 11.04 -2.18
C ALA A 96 -6.22 10.79 -2.68
N HIS A 97 -6.10 10.13 -3.85
CA HIS A 97 -4.82 9.88 -4.50
C HIS A 97 -4.20 11.17 -5.04
N LEU A 98 -4.99 11.99 -5.75
CA LEU A 98 -4.53 13.30 -6.28
C LEU A 98 -3.99 14.20 -5.16
N ALA A 99 -4.74 14.34 -4.07
CA ALA A 99 -4.33 15.17 -2.94
C ALA A 99 -3.04 14.67 -2.28
N LEU A 100 -2.87 13.35 -2.13
CA LEU A 100 -1.64 12.77 -1.60
C LEU A 100 -0.46 12.97 -2.58
N TYR A 101 -0.64 12.79 -3.88
CA TYR A 101 0.42 13.06 -4.85
C TYR A 101 0.83 14.53 -4.87
N GLN A 102 -0.07 15.45 -4.61
CA GLN A 102 0.23 16.89 -4.50
C GLN A 102 0.96 17.22 -3.19
N ALA A 103 0.52 16.66 -2.07
CA ALA A 103 1.13 16.87 -0.75
C ALA A 103 2.46 16.14 -0.57
N ARG A 104 2.66 15.01 -1.26
CA ARG A 104 3.81 14.10 -1.17
C ARG A 104 4.41 13.86 -2.56
N PRO A 105 5.28 14.78 -3.06
CA PRO A 105 5.96 14.61 -4.35
C PRO A 105 6.83 13.35 -4.43
N ASP A 106 7.29 12.85 -3.30
CA ASP A 106 8.06 11.62 -3.12
C ASP A 106 7.22 10.34 -3.27
N ALA A 107 5.88 10.43 -3.15
CA ALA A 107 5.00 9.28 -3.34
C ALA A 107 4.96 8.86 -4.80
N ALA A 108 5.35 7.61 -5.10
CA ALA A 108 5.32 7.05 -6.45
C ALA A 108 4.09 6.16 -6.70
N ALA A 109 3.54 5.54 -5.65
CA ALA A 109 2.34 4.71 -5.74
C ALA A 109 1.52 4.79 -4.44
N ILE A 110 0.21 4.56 -4.56
CA ILE A 110 -0.75 4.59 -3.45
C ILE A 110 -1.68 3.38 -3.56
N ALA A 111 -1.92 2.71 -2.43
CA ALA A 111 -3.00 1.74 -2.28
C ALA A 111 -4.03 2.26 -1.27
N ARG A 112 -5.32 2.12 -1.60
CA ARG A 112 -6.45 2.34 -0.71
C ARG A 112 -7.20 1.05 -0.51
N ALA A 113 -7.43 0.67 0.74
CA ALA A 113 -8.16 -0.54 1.10
C ALA A 113 -8.98 -0.34 2.38
N GLN A 114 -9.75 -1.37 2.73
CA GLN A 114 -10.70 -1.34 3.84
C GLN A 114 -10.58 -2.59 4.72
N PRO A 115 -9.37 -2.94 5.22
CA PRO A 115 -9.26 -4.08 6.11
C PRO A 115 -10.01 -3.81 7.42
N PRO A 116 -10.75 -4.80 7.97
CA PRO A 116 -11.55 -4.62 9.19
C PRO A 116 -10.76 -4.08 10.39
N GLY A 117 -9.51 -4.53 10.56
CA GLY A 117 -8.62 -4.03 11.61
C GLY A 117 -8.34 -2.53 11.52
N ALA A 118 -8.28 -1.96 10.30
CA ALA A 118 -8.08 -0.52 10.13
C ALA A 118 -9.29 0.31 10.59
N PHE A 119 -10.51 -0.17 10.38
CA PHE A 119 -11.71 0.49 10.91
C PHE A 119 -11.69 0.49 12.45
N ALA A 120 -11.40 -0.66 13.06
CA ALA A 120 -11.38 -0.80 14.51
C ALA A 120 -10.26 0.04 15.14
N ALA A 121 -9.05 0.03 14.56
CA ALA A 121 -7.93 0.84 15.04
C ALA A 121 -8.25 2.34 14.95
N ALA A 122 -8.77 2.80 13.80
CA ALA A 122 -9.13 4.21 13.61
C ALA A 122 -10.28 4.70 14.52
N ALA A 123 -11.12 3.78 15.01
CA ALA A 123 -12.15 4.09 16.01
C ALA A 123 -11.61 4.10 17.45
N ALA A 124 -10.49 3.39 17.70
CA ALA A 124 -9.95 3.22 19.04
C ALA A 124 -8.89 4.27 19.42
N VAL A 125 -8.14 4.80 18.44
CA VAL A 125 -7.03 5.73 18.71
C VAL A 125 -6.96 6.84 17.67
N SER A 126 -6.36 7.98 18.04
CA SER A 126 -6.06 9.08 17.11
C SER A 126 -4.73 8.91 16.36
N VAL A 127 -3.83 8.09 16.92
CA VAL A 127 -2.51 7.75 16.35
C VAL A 127 -2.18 6.33 16.76
N MET A 128 -1.75 5.51 15.82
CA MET A 128 -1.25 4.17 16.09
C MET A 128 0.30 4.18 16.07
N VAL A 129 0.93 3.74 17.15
CA VAL A 129 2.38 3.62 17.28
C VAL A 129 2.83 2.20 16.93
N PRO A 130 4.03 2.00 16.37
CA PRO A 130 4.54 0.67 16.05
C PRO A 130 4.86 -0.12 17.33
N LEU A 131 4.29 -1.34 17.44
CA LEU A 131 4.53 -2.29 18.53
C LEU A 131 5.49 -3.42 18.15
N HIS A 132 5.80 -3.55 16.84
CA HIS A 132 6.72 -4.56 16.32
C HIS A 132 7.49 -4.00 15.11
N GLY A 133 8.65 -4.61 14.82
CA GLY A 133 9.59 -4.07 13.84
C GLY A 133 9.03 -3.78 12.46
N GLN A 134 8.25 -4.69 11.89
CA GLN A 134 7.67 -4.47 10.55
C GLN A 134 6.65 -3.32 10.52
N ALA A 135 5.98 -3.00 11.65
CA ALA A 135 5.10 -1.85 11.73
C ALA A 135 5.85 -0.51 11.59
N ALA A 136 7.15 -0.48 11.96
CA ALA A 136 8.00 0.68 11.76
C ALA A 136 8.20 1.07 10.28
N TRP A 137 7.94 0.16 9.32
CA TRP A 137 8.00 0.45 7.88
C TRP A 137 6.80 1.28 7.38
N LEU A 138 5.81 1.51 8.25
CA LEU A 138 4.67 2.39 7.99
C LEU A 138 4.95 3.84 8.40
N GLY A 139 5.97 4.06 9.22
CA GLY A 139 6.33 5.36 9.77
C GLY A 139 6.72 5.27 11.25
N GLU A 140 7.08 6.40 11.84
CA GLU A 140 7.26 6.52 13.29
C GLU A 140 5.93 6.37 14.05
N SER A 141 4.85 6.72 13.38
CA SER A 141 3.46 6.49 13.78
C SER A 141 2.57 6.47 12.54
N VAL A 142 1.36 5.95 12.71
CA VAL A 142 0.31 5.98 11.69
C VAL A 142 -0.80 6.91 12.21
N PRO A 143 -0.97 8.10 11.62
CA PRO A 143 -2.02 9.03 12.02
C PRO A 143 -3.40 8.53 11.60
N VAL A 144 -4.43 9.05 12.26
CA VAL A 144 -5.83 8.86 11.90
C VAL A 144 -6.41 10.16 11.37
N TYR A 145 -6.99 10.15 10.19
CA TYR A 145 -7.86 11.23 9.72
C TYR A 145 -9.25 11.03 10.33
N ASP A 146 -9.61 11.94 11.24
CA ASP A 146 -10.83 11.85 12.05
C ASP A 146 -12.04 12.51 11.35
N ASP A 147 -12.38 12.03 10.16
CA ASP A 147 -13.60 12.37 9.43
C ASP A 147 -14.06 11.13 8.64
N ALA A 148 -15.29 10.68 8.87
CA ALA A 148 -15.85 9.51 8.21
C ALA A 148 -16.45 9.81 6.82
N ALA A 149 -16.39 11.05 6.36
CA ALA A 149 -16.89 11.44 5.05
C ALA A 149 -16.11 10.76 3.92
N LEU A 150 -16.80 10.47 2.82
CA LEU A 150 -16.15 9.95 1.60
C LEU A 150 -15.23 11.03 1.00
N LEU A 151 -14.02 10.66 0.62
CA LEU A 151 -13.02 11.57 0.04
C LEU A 151 -13.29 11.81 -1.46
N ARG A 152 -14.45 12.41 -1.77
CA ARG A 152 -14.96 12.62 -3.14
C ARG A 152 -14.84 14.05 -3.65
N SER A 153 -14.18 14.93 -2.91
CA SER A 153 -13.87 16.30 -3.33
C SER A 153 -12.40 16.62 -3.07
N ALA A 154 -11.86 17.58 -3.79
CA ALA A 154 -10.50 18.06 -3.62
C ALA A 154 -10.26 18.60 -2.20
N GLU A 155 -11.26 19.28 -1.62
CA GLU A 155 -11.19 19.85 -0.28
C GLU A 155 -11.08 18.76 0.80
N GLN A 156 -11.99 17.77 0.78
CA GLN A 156 -11.99 16.66 1.75
C GLN A 156 -10.69 15.86 1.66
N ALA A 157 -10.28 15.51 0.43
CA ALA A 157 -9.05 14.79 0.18
C ALA A 157 -7.81 15.57 0.62
N GLY A 158 -7.79 16.89 0.41
CA GLY A 158 -6.71 17.78 0.87
C GLY A 158 -6.60 17.82 2.40
N ARG A 159 -7.73 17.79 3.13
CA ARG A 159 -7.70 17.68 4.59
C ARG A 159 -7.07 16.36 5.05
N ALA A 160 -7.46 15.24 4.44
CA ALA A 160 -6.89 13.93 4.76
C ALA A 160 -5.39 13.86 4.42
N ALA A 161 -4.97 14.37 3.26
CA ALA A 161 -3.57 14.36 2.84
C ALA A 161 -2.67 15.16 3.81
N ARG A 162 -3.16 16.25 4.40
CA ARG A 162 -2.42 17.02 5.42
C ARG A 162 -2.15 16.24 6.71
N CYS A 163 -2.91 15.19 6.99
CA CYS A 163 -2.66 14.32 8.15
C CYS A 163 -1.45 13.37 7.93
N LEU A 164 -0.92 13.29 6.71
CA LEU A 164 0.24 12.45 6.37
C LEU A 164 1.42 13.28 5.85
N PRO A 165 2.01 14.17 6.67
CA PRO A 165 3.17 14.98 6.25
C PRO A 165 4.44 14.13 6.09
N GLY A 166 4.50 12.98 6.72
CA GLY A 166 5.57 11.97 6.68
C GLY A 166 5.01 10.58 6.93
N GLY A 167 5.88 9.57 6.88
CA GLY A 167 5.45 8.16 6.99
C GLY A 167 4.78 7.65 5.71
N GLU A 168 4.27 6.42 5.79
CA GLU A 168 3.85 5.64 4.62
C GLU A 168 2.41 5.13 4.72
N ALA A 169 1.69 5.48 5.79
CA ALA A 169 0.33 5.00 6.03
C ALA A 169 -0.53 6.05 6.75
N LEU A 170 -1.81 6.08 6.40
CA LEU A 170 -2.85 6.91 7.00
C LEU A 170 -4.09 6.06 7.24
N LEU A 171 -4.57 6.02 8.47
CA LEU A 171 -5.88 5.46 8.80
C LEU A 171 -6.97 6.51 8.54
N LEU A 172 -8.10 6.06 7.99
CA LEU A 172 -9.27 6.88 7.70
C LEU A 172 -10.43 6.39 8.58
N ARG A 173 -10.85 7.16 9.57
CA ARG A 173 -11.95 6.77 10.46
C ARG A 173 -13.20 6.47 9.62
N GLY A 174 -13.76 5.27 9.81
CA GLY A 174 -14.93 4.81 9.07
C GLY A 174 -14.73 4.58 7.55
N ASN A 175 -13.50 4.71 7.01
CA ASN A 175 -13.26 4.62 5.56
C ASN A 175 -12.02 3.81 5.16
N GLY A 176 -11.42 3.05 6.08
CA GLY A 176 -10.27 2.17 5.82
C GLY A 176 -8.92 2.86 5.94
N ALA A 177 -8.06 2.74 4.94
CA ALA A 177 -6.70 3.24 5.00
C ALA A 177 -6.10 3.56 3.63
N LEU A 178 -5.03 4.37 3.65
CA LEU A 178 -4.16 4.68 2.52
C LEU A 178 -2.72 4.28 2.88
N THR A 179 -1.98 3.73 1.91
CA THR A 179 -0.55 3.45 2.04
C THR A 179 0.20 3.89 0.81
N LEU A 180 1.43 4.37 1.02
CA LEU A 180 2.34 4.83 -0.01
C LEU A 180 3.38 3.77 -0.34
N GLY A 181 3.96 3.82 -1.54
CA GLY A 181 5.05 2.94 -1.95
C GLY A 181 5.86 3.51 -3.10
N ALA A 182 7.10 3.05 -3.26
CA ALA A 182 7.92 3.34 -4.43
C ALA A 182 7.39 2.63 -5.70
N THR A 183 6.57 1.59 -5.54
CA THR A 183 5.86 0.89 -6.60
C THR A 183 4.45 0.51 -6.15
N PRO A 184 3.52 0.22 -7.08
CA PRO A 184 2.18 -0.28 -6.72
C PRO A 184 2.23 -1.50 -5.80
N GLY A 185 3.13 -2.44 -6.07
CA GLY A 185 3.32 -3.63 -5.25
C GLY A 185 3.78 -3.31 -3.82
N LEU A 186 4.70 -2.35 -3.65
CA LEU A 186 5.17 -1.96 -2.32
C LEU A 186 4.10 -1.19 -1.53
N ALA A 187 3.25 -0.40 -2.20
CA ALA A 187 2.09 0.19 -1.54
C ALA A 187 1.11 -0.88 -1.02
N VAL A 188 0.86 -1.93 -1.81
CA VAL A 188 0.02 -3.08 -1.38
C VAL A 188 0.69 -3.89 -0.27
N ALA A 189 2.01 -4.10 -0.32
CA ALA A 189 2.73 -4.78 0.75
C ALA A 189 2.62 -4.01 2.08
N ARG A 190 2.72 -2.69 2.06
CA ARG A 190 2.47 -1.85 3.24
C ARG A 190 1.02 -1.90 3.71
N MET A 191 0.05 -2.01 2.81
CA MET A 191 -1.36 -2.17 3.20
C MET A 191 -1.58 -3.49 3.95
N TRP A 192 -0.94 -4.57 3.49
CA TRP A 192 -0.97 -5.85 4.19
C TRP A 192 -0.33 -5.75 5.59
N LEU A 193 0.84 -5.08 5.69
CA LEU A 193 1.49 -4.82 6.97
C LEU A 193 0.65 -3.95 7.90
N LEU A 194 -0.02 -2.93 7.36
CA LEU A 194 -0.91 -2.06 8.13
C LEU A 194 -2.08 -2.85 8.72
N ALA A 195 -2.71 -3.73 7.92
CA ALA A 195 -3.78 -4.59 8.41
C ALA A 195 -3.29 -5.49 9.56
N ALA A 196 -2.13 -6.15 9.40
CA ALA A 196 -1.52 -6.97 10.44
C ALA A 196 -1.14 -6.15 11.67
N ALA A 197 -0.58 -4.95 11.50
CA ALA A 197 -0.22 -4.07 12.60
C ALA A 197 -1.46 -3.58 13.38
N CYS A 198 -2.56 -3.28 12.71
CA CYS A 198 -3.84 -2.95 13.36
C CYS A 198 -4.32 -4.10 14.24
N ASP A 199 -4.28 -5.34 13.72
CA ASP A 199 -4.71 -6.53 14.49
C ASP A 199 -3.84 -6.76 15.72
N VAL A 200 -2.51 -6.61 15.59
CA VAL A 200 -1.57 -6.70 16.74
C VAL A 200 -1.86 -5.58 17.74
N TYR A 201 -2.06 -4.35 17.27
CA TYR A 201 -2.31 -3.20 18.12
C TYR A 201 -3.59 -3.35 18.94
N LEU A 202 -4.68 -3.76 18.31
CA LEU A 202 -5.98 -3.99 18.97
C LEU A 202 -5.90 -5.11 20.00
N LYS A 203 -5.19 -6.20 19.71
CA LYS A 203 -4.95 -7.28 20.66
C LYS A 203 -4.11 -6.81 21.86
N ALA A 204 -3.09 -6.00 21.62
CA ALA A 204 -2.28 -5.42 22.68
C ALA A 204 -3.10 -4.47 23.56
N LEU A 205 -3.93 -3.60 22.96
CA LEU A 205 -4.86 -2.74 23.72
C LEU A 205 -5.81 -3.55 24.59
N ALA A 206 -6.41 -4.61 24.04
CA ALA A 206 -7.33 -5.47 24.80
C ALA A 206 -6.63 -6.19 25.97
N ALA A 207 -5.39 -6.63 25.74
CA ALA A 207 -4.60 -7.33 26.77
C ALA A 207 -4.04 -6.40 27.84
N SER A 208 -3.72 -5.14 27.51
CA SER A 208 -3.14 -4.17 28.44
C SER A 208 -4.15 -3.60 29.44
N GLY A 209 -5.45 -3.70 29.15
CA GLY A 209 -6.49 -3.11 29.99
C GLY A 209 -6.35 -1.60 30.10
N ALA A 210 -6.17 -1.10 31.33
CA ALA A 210 -5.95 0.31 31.60
C ALA A 210 -4.48 0.78 31.43
N ASN A 211 -3.54 -0.14 31.20
CA ASN A 211 -2.15 0.21 31.02
C ASN A 211 -1.86 0.65 29.58
N PRO A 212 -0.92 1.56 29.35
CA PRO A 212 -0.52 1.93 27.99
C PRO A 212 0.19 0.74 27.31
N VAL A 213 0.01 0.60 25.99
CA VAL A 213 0.78 -0.35 25.18
C VAL A 213 2.24 0.10 25.07
N THR A 214 3.18 -0.84 25.09
CA THR A 214 4.61 -0.54 24.93
C THR A 214 4.95 -0.39 23.46
N ALA A 215 5.25 0.84 23.03
CA ALA A 215 5.71 1.14 21.68
C ALA A 215 7.20 0.85 21.51
N LEU A 216 7.64 0.68 20.26
CA LEU A 216 9.06 0.70 19.92
C LEU A 216 9.65 2.08 20.22
N SER A 217 10.89 2.11 20.73
CA SER A 217 11.67 3.33 20.86
C SER A 217 12.08 3.91 19.49
N ALA A 218 12.43 5.18 19.44
CA ALA A 218 12.89 5.83 18.20
C ALA A 218 14.12 5.11 17.60
N GLY A 219 15.03 4.60 18.41
CA GLY A 219 16.21 3.84 17.96
C GLY A 219 15.84 2.50 17.32
N GLU A 220 14.87 1.78 17.91
CA GLU A 220 14.36 0.52 17.35
C GLU A 220 13.63 0.79 16.04
N ILE A 221 12.79 1.82 15.98
CA ILE A 221 12.10 2.24 14.74
C ILE A 221 13.13 2.54 13.65
N ALA A 222 14.17 3.34 13.94
CA ALA A 222 15.21 3.69 12.97
C ALA A 222 15.94 2.44 12.46
N SER A 223 16.30 1.51 13.34
CA SER A 223 16.96 0.26 12.98
C SER A 223 16.10 -0.60 12.03
N TRP A 224 14.79 -0.73 12.31
CA TRP A 224 13.89 -1.47 11.45
C TRP A 224 13.65 -0.77 10.10
N ARG A 225 13.56 0.56 10.08
CA ARG A 225 13.39 1.33 8.86
C ARG A 225 14.60 1.23 7.92
N ALA A 226 15.82 1.14 8.47
CA ALA A 226 17.05 1.02 7.69
C ALA A 226 17.07 -0.21 6.77
N VAL A 227 16.43 -1.30 7.16
CA VAL A 227 16.38 -2.55 6.36
C VAL A 227 15.12 -2.68 5.49
N SER A 228 14.20 -1.71 5.55
CA SER A 228 12.92 -1.78 4.81
C SER A 228 13.11 -1.86 3.30
N GLY A 229 14.12 -1.19 2.75
CA GLY A 229 14.43 -1.20 1.33
C GLY A 229 14.80 -2.59 0.78
N GLU A 230 15.40 -3.44 1.60
CA GLU A 230 15.72 -4.83 1.26
C GLU A 230 14.54 -5.77 1.49
N LEU A 231 13.87 -5.65 2.64
CA LEU A 231 12.91 -6.65 3.10
C LEU A 231 11.50 -6.45 2.54
N LEU A 232 11.08 -5.22 2.28
CA LEU A 232 9.75 -4.93 1.75
C LEU A 232 9.54 -5.50 0.33
N PRO A 233 10.51 -5.45 -0.60
CA PRO A 233 10.42 -6.16 -1.89
C PRO A 233 10.26 -7.68 -1.74
N ARG A 234 10.93 -8.32 -0.78
CA ARG A 234 10.76 -9.76 -0.49
C ARG A 234 9.34 -10.07 -0.01
N LEU A 235 8.77 -9.20 0.83
CA LEU A 235 7.38 -9.34 1.24
C LEU A 235 6.45 -9.23 0.03
N TRP A 236 6.64 -8.24 -0.86
CA TRP A 236 5.84 -8.13 -2.07
C TRP A 236 5.92 -9.39 -2.94
N GLU A 237 7.12 -9.92 -3.18
CA GLU A 237 7.32 -11.16 -3.94
C GLU A 237 6.62 -12.37 -3.30
N HIS A 238 6.56 -12.44 -1.98
CA HIS A 238 5.77 -13.45 -1.27
C HIS A 238 4.27 -13.24 -1.49
N LEU A 239 3.77 -12.03 -1.29
CA LEU A 239 2.34 -11.72 -1.38
C LEU A 239 1.79 -11.92 -2.80
N ARG A 240 2.55 -11.53 -3.83
CA ARG A 240 2.11 -11.70 -5.23
C ARG A 240 2.00 -13.15 -5.67
N ARG A 241 2.68 -14.08 -4.99
CA ARG A 241 2.64 -15.54 -5.26
C ARG A 241 1.66 -16.28 -4.35
N ARG A 242 1.19 -15.65 -3.28
CA ARG A 242 0.31 -16.30 -2.31
C ARG A 242 -1.02 -16.68 -2.96
N PRO A 243 -1.52 -17.92 -2.81
CA PRO A 243 -2.87 -18.29 -3.24
C PRO A 243 -3.92 -17.42 -2.55
N GLY A 244 -5.07 -17.23 -3.19
CA GLY A 244 -6.19 -16.51 -2.59
C GLY A 244 -6.68 -17.15 -1.30
N ALA A 245 -7.24 -16.35 -0.40
CA ALA A 245 -7.92 -16.86 0.77
C ALA A 245 -9.04 -17.81 0.30
N GLY A 246 -8.95 -19.10 0.67
CA GLY A 246 -9.87 -20.14 0.23
C GLY A 246 -9.32 -21.13 -0.81
N GLN A 247 -8.13 -20.90 -1.37
CA GLN A 247 -7.41 -21.88 -2.18
C GLN A 247 -6.41 -22.63 -1.28
N THR A 248 -6.80 -23.81 -0.81
CA THR A 248 -5.85 -24.75 -0.19
C THR A 248 -4.81 -25.13 -1.26
N PRO A 249 -3.49 -25.14 -0.94
CA PRO A 249 -2.50 -25.66 -1.88
C PRO A 249 -2.89 -27.07 -2.29
N SER A 250 -3.05 -27.29 -3.60
CA SER A 250 -3.30 -28.61 -4.17
C SER A 250 -2.07 -29.49 -3.90
N GLY A 251 -2.08 -30.27 -2.82
CA GLY A 251 -0.94 -31.10 -2.43
C GLY A 251 -1.09 -31.83 -1.10
N LEU A 252 -2.01 -31.43 -0.23
CA LEU A 252 -2.35 -32.17 0.99
C LEU A 252 -3.72 -32.84 0.82
N ARG A 253 -3.71 -34.02 0.13
CA ARG A 253 -4.82 -34.95 0.31
C ARG A 253 -4.78 -35.41 1.78
N PRO A 254 -5.92 -35.39 2.52
CA PRO A 254 -5.98 -36.11 3.77
C PRO A 254 -5.63 -37.57 3.47
N SER A 255 -4.66 -38.15 4.14
CA SER A 255 -4.41 -39.57 4.11
C SER A 255 -5.71 -40.23 4.60
N GLU A 256 -6.29 -41.09 3.79
CA GLU A 256 -7.35 -42.01 4.21
C GLU A 256 -6.75 -42.87 5.33
N ALA A 257 -6.94 -42.42 6.55
CA ALA A 257 -6.72 -43.25 7.73
C ALA A 257 -7.85 -44.31 7.74
N GLY A 258 -7.44 -45.58 7.60
CA GLY A 258 -8.23 -46.73 7.38
C GLY A 258 -9.44 -46.85 8.29
N ALA A 259 -10.61 -47.13 7.69
CA ALA A 259 -11.71 -47.78 8.35
C ALA A 259 -11.24 -49.20 8.74
N GLY A 260 -10.83 -49.34 9.99
CA GLY A 260 -10.70 -50.64 10.63
C GLY A 260 -12.10 -51.15 10.98
N GLU A 261 -12.55 -52.15 10.25
CA GLU A 261 -13.68 -52.98 10.67
C GLU A 261 -13.39 -53.54 12.07
N VAL A 262 -14.30 -53.32 12.99
CA VAL A 262 -14.39 -54.08 14.24
C VAL A 262 -15.60 -55.02 14.10
N GLU A 263 -15.31 -56.26 13.65
CA GLU A 263 -16.18 -57.40 13.94
C GLU A 263 -15.95 -57.86 15.38
N GLY A 264 -17.03 -58.15 16.11
CA GLY A 264 -17.02 -58.78 17.39
C GLY A 264 -18.21 -58.37 18.25
#